data_b83511fbd9d9e1d93423ecf3738c5d63
#
_entry.id   b83511fbd9d9e1d93423ecf3738c5d63
#
_cell.length_a   1.000
_cell.length_b   1.000
_cell.length_c   1.000
_cell.angle_alpha   90.00
_cell.angle_beta   90.00
_cell.angle_gamma   90.00
#
_symmetry.space_group_name_H-M   'P 1'
#
loop_
_entity.id
_entity.type
_entity.pdbx_description
1 polymer ?
#
loop_
_entity_poly.entity_id
_entity_poly.type
_entity_poly.pdbx_seq_one_letter_code
_entity_poly.pdbx_strand_id
1 'polypeptide(L)'
;MKSLIKPTAAKRHINGIGRQFQSPLYVISIGSLVAVNFALAKYAVTIGIPPIDVAIIPMAGAAILLMTLLVMRGQLNRTALVHYRYYLWAGLLGVAIPNLASTYALQSLNTSTFSVLVTLSPIFTLLFTLPFQGSSLTWRKVLGIMVGVVAALSVTLSPQMNTSSPWSALAIALLVPIFLAAGNIYRSRAFPPLANPIVLAAGMLTLQSMIWLPFTHAVDGEFIPNGTGVLALMASLSALSYLLTFRFQRITDGLGFSQVGNVVTVVGVSIGITWYGEPLTLQLIAAVILLLISLYLFNHAKS
;
A
#
# COMPACT_ATOMS: atom_id res chain seq x y z
N MET A 1 18.54 9.10 -26.28
CA MET A 1 17.87 8.62 -25.08
C MET A 1 17.02 9.72 -24.39
N LYS A 2 16.43 10.65 -25.16
CA LYS A 2 15.65 11.83 -24.69
C LYS A 2 14.21 11.88 -25.18
N SER A 3 13.63 10.79 -25.71
CA SER A 3 12.33 10.83 -26.42
C SER A 3 11.17 10.04 -25.77
N LEU A 4 11.29 9.63 -24.50
CA LEU A 4 10.28 8.76 -23.84
C LEU A 4 9.35 9.49 -22.85
N ILE A 5 9.35 10.82 -22.79
CA ILE A 5 8.51 11.55 -21.83
C ILE A 5 7.74 12.66 -22.55
N LYS A 6 6.71 12.29 -23.34
CA LYS A 6 5.60 13.19 -23.63
C LYS A 6 4.37 12.67 -22.89
N PRO A 7 3.73 13.47 -22.02
CA PRO A 7 2.46 13.09 -21.41
C PRO A 7 1.39 13.04 -22.51
N THR A 8 0.85 11.86 -22.77
CA THR A 8 -0.17 11.63 -23.79
C THR A 8 -1.41 12.42 -23.44
N ALA A 9 -1.82 13.32 -24.30
CA ALA A 9 -2.99 14.20 -24.22
C ALA A 9 -4.35 13.48 -24.11
N ALA A 10 -4.37 12.15 -24.16
CA ALA A 10 -5.58 11.31 -24.06
C ALA A 10 -6.26 11.29 -22.68
N LYS A 11 -5.66 11.92 -21.63
CA LYS A 11 -6.25 11.97 -20.27
C LYS A 11 -7.32 13.07 -20.07
N ARG A 12 -7.69 13.87 -21.06
CA ARG A 12 -8.42 15.14 -20.86
C ARG A 12 -9.94 15.17 -21.09
N HIS A 13 -10.62 14.14 -21.53
CA HIS A 13 -12.06 14.23 -21.78
C HIS A 13 -12.87 13.03 -21.28
N ILE A 14 -13.14 12.97 -19.99
CA ILE A 14 -14.31 12.29 -19.43
C ILE A 14 -14.81 13.15 -18.25
N ASN A 15 -16.07 13.53 -18.32
CA ASN A 15 -16.87 14.40 -17.46
C ASN A 15 -16.34 14.65 -16.03
N GLY A 16 -16.00 15.92 -15.73
CA GLY A 16 -15.38 16.36 -14.48
C GLY A 16 -16.20 16.13 -13.20
N ILE A 17 -17.53 16.11 -13.27
CA ILE A 17 -18.40 16.00 -12.08
C ILE A 17 -18.44 14.57 -11.53
N GLY A 18 -18.49 13.55 -12.38
CA GLY A 18 -18.48 12.16 -11.94
C GLY A 18 -17.16 11.71 -11.32
N ARG A 19 -16.01 12.27 -11.73
CA ARG A 19 -14.67 11.97 -11.16
C ARG A 19 -14.50 12.48 -9.74
N GLN A 20 -15.11 13.62 -9.41
CA GLN A 20 -14.95 14.27 -8.12
C GLN A 20 -15.58 13.46 -6.97
N PHE A 21 -16.67 12.72 -7.25
CA PHE A 21 -17.34 11.87 -6.28
C PHE A 21 -16.78 10.43 -6.22
N GLN A 22 -16.24 9.92 -7.32
CA GLN A 22 -15.69 8.55 -7.35
C GLN A 22 -14.35 8.44 -6.65
N SER A 23 -13.53 9.48 -6.67
CA SER A 23 -12.19 9.47 -6.07
C SER A 23 -12.19 9.21 -4.56
N PRO A 24 -13.00 9.88 -3.72
CA PRO A 24 -13.08 9.61 -2.29
C PRO A 24 -13.55 8.19 -1.97
N LEU A 25 -14.50 7.65 -2.73
CA LEU A 25 -15.01 6.30 -2.52
C LEU A 25 -13.92 5.25 -2.75
N TYR A 26 -13.11 5.40 -3.82
CA TYR A 26 -11.96 4.52 -4.05
C TYR A 26 -10.95 4.62 -2.90
N VAL A 27 -10.61 5.84 -2.47
CA VAL A 27 -9.65 6.08 -1.39
C VAL A 27 -10.10 5.41 -0.09
N ILE A 28 -11.38 5.62 0.30
CA ILE A 28 -11.96 5.02 1.51
C ILE A 28 -11.99 3.50 1.38
N SER A 29 -12.51 2.96 0.28
CA SER A 29 -12.63 1.51 0.12
C SER A 29 -11.28 0.81 0.11
N ILE A 30 -10.30 1.31 -0.67
CA ILE A 30 -8.97 0.71 -0.75
C ILE A 30 -8.26 0.84 0.59
N GLY A 31 -8.29 2.02 1.21
CA GLY A 31 -7.63 2.27 2.49
C GLY A 31 -8.16 1.37 3.60
N SER A 32 -9.48 1.20 3.68
CA SER A 32 -10.11 0.29 4.65
C SER A 32 -9.71 -1.17 4.41
N LEU A 33 -9.74 -1.63 3.15
CA LEU A 33 -9.33 -2.99 2.79
C LEU A 33 -7.86 -3.26 3.14
N VAL A 34 -6.97 -2.29 2.88
CA VAL A 34 -5.55 -2.40 3.22
C VAL A 34 -5.34 -2.40 4.72
N ALA A 35 -6.03 -1.53 5.48
CA ALA A 35 -5.93 -1.50 6.94
C ALA A 35 -6.38 -2.81 7.58
N VAL A 36 -7.51 -3.36 7.11
CA VAL A 36 -8.00 -4.68 7.57
C VAL A 36 -6.99 -5.78 7.24
N ASN A 37 -6.37 -5.75 6.05
CA ASN A 37 -5.32 -6.72 5.71
C ASN A 37 -4.10 -6.61 6.64
N PHE A 38 -3.65 -5.41 7.01
CA PHE A 38 -2.56 -5.25 7.97
C PHE A 38 -2.95 -5.77 9.36
N ALA A 39 -4.18 -5.54 9.81
CA ALA A 39 -4.68 -6.11 11.04
C ALA A 39 -4.69 -7.65 10.98
N LEU A 40 -5.25 -8.24 9.94
CA LEU A 40 -5.24 -9.70 9.76
C LEU A 40 -3.81 -10.25 9.66
N ALA A 41 -2.87 -9.52 9.03
CA ALA A 41 -1.46 -9.90 9.01
C ALA A 41 -0.86 -9.91 10.42
N LYS A 42 -1.16 -8.90 11.25
CA LYS A 42 -0.77 -8.88 12.68
C LYS A 42 -1.32 -10.10 13.41
N TYR A 43 -2.61 -10.39 13.22
CA TYR A 43 -3.23 -11.58 13.83
C TYR A 43 -2.53 -12.87 13.37
N ALA A 44 -2.32 -13.03 12.06
CA ALA A 44 -1.68 -14.21 11.49
C ALA A 44 -0.28 -14.47 12.07
N VAL A 45 0.56 -13.42 12.17
CA VAL A 45 1.90 -13.59 12.77
C VAL A 45 1.84 -13.85 14.29
N THR A 46 0.80 -13.36 15.00
CA THR A 46 0.64 -13.63 16.45
C THR A 46 0.18 -15.05 16.74
N ILE A 47 -0.55 -15.70 15.82
CA ILE A 47 -0.88 -17.13 15.96
C ILE A 47 0.22 -18.07 15.45
N GLY A 48 1.40 -17.53 15.11
CA GLY A 48 2.60 -18.29 14.78
C GLY A 48 2.80 -18.58 13.29
N ILE A 49 2.01 -17.99 12.37
CA ILE A 49 2.26 -18.16 10.93
C ILE A 49 3.54 -17.38 10.57
N PRO A 50 4.50 -18.00 9.86
CA PRO A 50 5.72 -17.32 9.44
C PRO A 50 5.43 -16.05 8.63
N PRO A 51 6.13 -14.92 8.87
CA PRO A 51 5.85 -13.65 8.18
C PRO A 51 5.90 -13.74 6.66
N ILE A 52 6.79 -14.58 6.13
CA ILE A 52 6.90 -14.78 4.68
C ILE A 52 5.63 -15.43 4.12
N ASP A 53 5.04 -16.38 4.83
CA ASP A 53 3.81 -17.06 4.43
C ASP A 53 2.62 -16.10 4.49
N VAL A 54 2.54 -15.28 5.54
CA VAL A 54 1.53 -14.23 5.68
C VAL A 54 1.62 -13.17 4.57
N ALA A 55 2.83 -12.88 4.08
CA ALA A 55 3.02 -11.93 2.98
C ALA A 55 2.67 -12.52 1.61
N ILE A 56 3.04 -13.78 1.37
CA ILE A 56 3.08 -14.36 0.02
C ILE A 56 1.85 -15.23 -0.28
N ILE A 57 1.37 -16.04 0.65
CA ILE A 57 0.24 -16.93 0.40
C ILE A 57 -1.04 -16.15 0.05
N PRO A 58 -1.43 -15.08 0.77
CA PRO A 58 -2.57 -14.26 0.38
C PRO A 58 -2.38 -13.55 -0.97
N MET A 59 -1.14 -13.16 -1.30
CA MET A 59 -0.82 -12.59 -2.61
C MET A 59 -1.04 -13.61 -3.72
N ALA A 60 -0.59 -14.86 -3.54
CA ALA A 60 -0.81 -15.96 -4.49
C ALA A 60 -2.32 -16.29 -4.60
N GLY A 61 -3.04 -16.35 -3.49
CA GLY A 61 -4.49 -16.53 -3.48
C GLY A 61 -5.23 -15.42 -4.24
N ALA A 62 -4.83 -14.16 -4.03
CA ALA A 62 -5.39 -13.02 -4.77
C ALA A 62 -5.08 -13.11 -6.27
N ALA A 63 -3.87 -13.56 -6.65
CA ALA A 63 -3.51 -13.81 -8.04
C ALA A 63 -4.44 -14.85 -8.66
N ILE A 64 -4.67 -15.99 -7.99
CA ILE A 64 -5.56 -17.05 -8.45
C ILE A 64 -6.99 -16.51 -8.64
N LEU A 65 -7.53 -15.79 -7.65
CA LEU A 65 -8.88 -15.21 -7.73
C LEU A 65 -9.02 -14.24 -8.92
N LEU A 66 -8.05 -13.36 -9.14
CA LEU A 66 -8.11 -12.42 -10.25
C LEU A 66 -7.89 -13.11 -11.61
N MET A 67 -7.03 -14.12 -11.68
CA MET A 67 -6.86 -14.92 -12.91
C MET A 67 -8.13 -15.72 -13.24
N THR A 68 -8.76 -16.33 -12.26
CA THR A 68 -10.06 -17.01 -12.44
C THR A 68 -11.12 -16.04 -12.95
N LEU A 69 -11.20 -14.84 -12.38
CA LEU A 69 -12.10 -13.79 -12.85
C LEU A 69 -11.84 -13.40 -14.32
N LEU A 70 -10.58 -13.32 -14.74
CA LEU A 70 -10.20 -13.01 -16.13
C LEU A 70 -10.60 -14.14 -17.09
N VAL A 71 -10.39 -15.40 -16.71
CA VAL A 71 -10.81 -16.58 -17.50
C VAL A 71 -12.33 -16.59 -17.65
N MET A 72 -13.07 -16.43 -16.54
CA MET A 72 -14.54 -16.41 -16.57
C MET A 72 -15.11 -15.29 -17.44
N ARG A 73 -14.40 -14.16 -17.56
CA ARG A 73 -14.81 -13.03 -18.39
C ARG A 73 -14.31 -13.11 -19.83
N GLY A 74 -13.58 -14.15 -20.22
CA GLY A 74 -12.97 -14.29 -21.54
C GLY A 74 -11.97 -13.17 -21.87
N GLN A 75 -11.38 -12.54 -20.84
CA GLN A 75 -10.48 -11.38 -21.00
C GLN A 75 -9.00 -11.76 -20.94
N LEU A 76 -8.69 -13.03 -20.83
CA LEU A 76 -7.31 -13.53 -20.88
C LEU A 76 -6.79 -13.48 -22.31
N ASN A 77 -5.91 -12.52 -22.60
CA ASN A 77 -5.33 -12.35 -23.93
C ASN A 77 -3.81 -12.48 -23.87
N ARG A 78 -3.19 -13.01 -24.93
CA ARG A 78 -1.72 -13.17 -25.07
C ARG A 78 -0.97 -11.84 -24.92
N THR A 79 -1.63 -10.71 -25.16
CA THR A 79 -1.06 -9.38 -24.94
C THR A 79 -0.74 -9.10 -23.45
N ALA A 80 -1.29 -9.88 -22.51
CA ALA A 80 -0.93 -9.78 -21.09
C ALA A 80 0.57 -10.02 -20.86
N LEU A 81 1.20 -10.93 -21.60
CA LEU A 81 2.62 -11.26 -21.44
C LEU A 81 3.58 -10.13 -21.87
N VAL A 82 3.10 -9.19 -22.71
CA VAL A 82 3.91 -8.05 -23.17
C VAL A 82 4.30 -7.12 -22.04
N HIS A 83 3.52 -7.07 -20.95
CA HIS A 83 3.73 -6.16 -19.84
C HIS A 83 4.56 -6.73 -18.69
N TYR A 84 5.36 -7.79 -18.91
CA TYR A 84 6.11 -8.46 -17.84
C TYR A 84 7.06 -7.53 -17.06
N ARG A 85 7.70 -6.56 -17.72
CA ARG A 85 8.56 -5.55 -17.05
C ARG A 85 7.76 -4.67 -16.11
N TYR A 86 6.54 -4.30 -16.51
CA TYR A 86 5.64 -3.55 -15.64
C TYR A 86 5.24 -4.39 -14.43
N TYR A 87 4.88 -5.67 -14.62
CA TYR A 87 4.52 -6.59 -13.54
C TYR A 87 5.67 -6.78 -12.55
N LEU A 88 6.89 -6.93 -13.07
CA LEU A 88 8.07 -7.12 -12.24
C LEU A 88 8.28 -5.92 -11.31
N TRP A 89 8.44 -4.73 -11.86
CA TRP A 89 8.77 -3.54 -11.06
C TRP A 89 7.59 -3.00 -10.25
N ALA A 90 6.38 -2.99 -10.82
CA ALA A 90 5.18 -2.57 -10.10
C ALA A 90 4.88 -3.51 -8.92
N GLY A 91 5.09 -4.82 -9.12
CA GLY A 91 4.89 -5.83 -8.09
C GLY A 91 5.99 -5.81 -7.03
N LEU A 92 7.24 -5.75 -7.43
CA LEU A 92 8.36 -5.72 -6.49
C LEU A 92 8.29 -4.50 -5.57
N LEU A 93 8.17 -3.29 -6.16
CA LEU A 93 8.16 -2.04 -5.42
C LEU A 93 6.85 -1.79 -4.65
N GLY A 94 5.71 -2.14 -5.26
CA GLY A 94 4.41 -1.78 -4.71
C GLY A 94 3.65 -2.90 -4.01
N VAL A 95 4.19 -4.13 -3.98
CA VAL A 95 3.51 -5.29 -3.39
C VAL A 95 4.46 -6.16 -2.58
N ALA A 96 5.42 -6.84 -3.23
CA ALA A 96 6.21 -7.88 -2.57
C ALA A 96 7.05 -7.33 -1.41
N ILE A 97 7.90 -6.32 -1.67
CA ILE A 97 8.73 -5.71 -0.63
C ILE A 97 7.87 -5.07 0.48
N PRO A 98 6.84 -4.23 0.17
CA PRO A 98 5.97 -3.68 1.20
C PRO A 98 5.26 -4.75 2.04
N ASN A 99 4.74 -5.82 1.43
CA ASN A 99 4.06 -6.89 2.17
C ASN A 99 5.04 -7.64 3.10
N LEU A 100 6.21 -8.03 2.60
CA LEU A 100 7.24 -8.68 3.41
C LEU A 100 7.66 -7.77 4.56
N ALA A 101 8.01 -6.51 4.28
CA ALA A 101 8.41 -5.57 5.32
C ALA A 101 7.29 -5.36 6.35
N SER A 102 6.03 -5.30 5.91
CA SER A 102 4.87 -5.16 6.80
C SER A 102 4.73 -6.34 7.75
N THR A 103 4.78 -7.55 7.26
CA THR A 103 4.59 -8.76 8.08
C THR A 103 5.72 -8.96 9.07
N TYR A 104 6.98 -8.70 8.66
CA TYR A 104 8.12 -8.73 9.59
C TYR A 104 8.05 -7.63 10.65
N ALA A 105 7.66 -6.40 10.28
CA ALA A 105 7.51 -5.30 11.24
C ALA A 105 6.37 -5.56 12.23
N LEU A 106 5.24 -6.09 11.76
CA LEU A 106 4.05 -6.38 12.58
C LEU A 106 4.27 -7.51 13.60
N GLN A 107 5.32 -8.31 13.51
CA GLN A 107 5.68 -9.23 14.59
C GLN A 107 5.95 -8.48 15.89
N SER A 108 6.61 -7.32 15.83
CA SER A 108 7.07 -6.57 16.99
C SER A 108 6.35 -5.24 17.22
N LEU A 109 5.74 -4.67 16.17
CA LEU A 109 5.06 -3.38 16.26
C LEU A 109 3.55 -3.54 16.48
N ASN A 110 2.98 -2.57 17.20
CA ASN A 110 1.54 -2.41 17.32
C ASN A 110 0.92 -1.97 15.98
N THR A 111 -0.34 -2.38 15.74
CA THR A 111 -1.08 -2.06 14.51
C THR A 111 -1.24 -0.56 14.34
N SER A 112 -1.53 0.18 15.41
CA SER A 112 -1.66 1.64 15.39
C SER A 112 -0.36 2.33 15.01
N THR A 113 0.77 1.96 15.64
CA THR A 113 2.10 2.50 15.32
C THR A 113 2.48 2.23 13.87
N PHE A 114 2.30 0.99 13.42
CA PHE A 114 2.57 0.61 12.04
C PHE A 114 1.73 1.43 11.05
N SER A 115 0.43 1.60 11.32
CA SER A 115 -0.48 2.36 10.46
C SER A 115 -0.08 3.83 10.35
N VAL A 116 0.40 4.44 11.46
CA VAL A 116 0.95 5.81 11.46
C VAL A 116 2.19 5.90 10.56
N LEU A 117 3.10 4.93 10.62
CA LEU A 117 4.30 4.92 9.75
C LEU A 117 3.95 4.80 8.27
N VAL A 118 2.94 3.99 7.91
CA VAL A 118 2.47 3.85 6.53
C VAL A 118 2.00 5.19 5.96
N THR A 119 1.48 6.10 6.79
CA THR A 119 1.03 7.44 6.36
C THR A 119 2.17 8.34 5.88
N LEU A 120 3.43 7.96 6.09
CA LEU A 120 4.56 8.66 5.47
C LEU A 120 4.64 8.46 3.95
N SER A 121 3.89 7.49 3.38
CA SER A 121 3.91 7.21 1.95
C SER A 121 3.60 8.42 1.06
N PRO A 122 2.62 9.32 1.34
CA PRO A 122 2.44 10.55 0.58
C PRO A 122 3.65 11.48 0.60
N ILE A 123 4.34 11.55 1.75
CA ILE A 123 5.56 12.36 1.91
C ILE A 123 6.67 11.84 1.01
N PHE A 124 6.95 10.53 1.06
CA PHE A 124 7.94 9.92 0.17
C PHE A 124 7.52 10.00 -1.30
N THR A 125 6.22 9.88 -1.60
CA THR A 125 5.71 10.04 -2.97
C THR A 125 6.02 11.44 -3.49
N LEU A 126 5.83 12.48 -2.67
CA LEU A 126 6.23 13.83 -3.05
C LEU A 126 7.72 13.94 -3.27
N LEU A 127 8.53 13.54 -2.28
CA LEU A 127 9.99 13.63 -2.36
C LEU A 127 10.54 12.97 -3.64
N PHE A 128 10.02 11.80 -3.98
CA PHE A 128 10.43 11.09 -5.20
C PHE A 128 9.89 11.72 -6.49
N THR A 129 8.82 12.52 -6.44
CA THR A 129 8.29 13.21 -7.62
C THR A 129 8.97 14.55 -7.91
N LEU A 130 9.59 15.19 -6.91
CA LEU A 130 10.24 16.49 -7.03
C LEU A 130 11.24 16.58 -8.21
N PRO A 131 12.17 15.62 -8.40
CA PRO A 131 13.16 15.72 -9.47
C PRO A 131 12.54 15.70 -10.87
N PHE A 132 11.29 15.24 -11.00
CA PHE A 132 10.66 14.98 -12.29
C PHE A 132 9.56 15.98 -12.66
N GLN A 133 9.06 16.79 -11.72
CA GLN A 133 7.92 17.67 -11.99
C GLN A 133 8.30 19.13 -12.19
N GLY A 134 9.57 19.52 -11.93
CA GLY A 134 9.98 20.92 -11.96
C GLY A 134 9.15 21.82 -11.01
N SER A 135 8.30 21.20 -10.15
CA SER A 135 7.45 21.91 -9.23
C SER A 135 8.29 22.46 -8.08
N SER A 136 8.23 23.78 -7.88
CA SER A 136 8.82 24.41 -6.71
C SER A 136 8.23 23.82 -5.43
N LEU A 137 9.12 23.42 -4.52
CA LEU A 137 8.75 23.12 -3.14
C LEU A 137 8.18 24.41 -2.52
N THR A 138 6.86 24.49 -2.42
CA THR A 138 6.25 25.59 -1.68
C THR A 138 6.54 25.40 -0.18
N TRP A 139 6.69 26.50 0.56
CA TRP A 139 6.91 26.48 2.01
C TRP A 139 5.87 25.62 2.76
N ARG A 140 4.62 25.63 2.30
CA ARG A 140 3.55 24.80 2.88
C ARG A 140 3.79 23.30 2.71
N LYS A 141 4.35 22.86 1.56
CA LYS A 141 4.70 21.46 1.34
C LYS A 141 5.84 21.03 2.26
N VAL A 142 6.85 21.91 2.44
CA VAL A 142 7.97 21.65 3.36
C VAL A 142 7.45 21.55 4.80
N LEU A 143 6.61 22.47 5.24
CA LEU A 143 5.98 22.41 6.57
C LEU A 143 5.16 21.13 6.74
N GLY A 144 4.36 20.74 5.74
CA GLY A 144 3.59 19.51 5.79
C GLY A 144 4.49 18.28 5.98
N ILE A 145 5.61 18.19 5.25
CA ILE A 145 6.60 17.13 5.41
C ILE A 145 7.16 17.12 6.84
N MET A 146 7.61 18.27 7.35
CA MET A 146 8.20 18.36 8.69
C MET A 146 7.20 17.93 9.78
N VAL A 147 5.96 18.42 9.70
CA VAL A 147 4.90 18.03 10.64
C VAL A 147 4.60 16.52 10.56
N GLY A 148 4.56 15.95 9.38
CA GLY A 148 4.37 14.50 9.20
C GLY A 148 5.51 13.65 9.77
N VAL A 149 6.76 14.10 9.60
CA VAL A 149 7.93 13.44 10.22
C VAL A 149 7.88 13.54 11.74
N VAL A 150 7.54 14.71 12.30
CA VAL A 150 7.36 14.89 13.75
C VAL A 150 6.25 13.97 14.27
N ALA A 151 5.14 13.85 13.56
CA ALA A 151 4.06 12.94 13.92
C ALA A 151 4.53 11.48 13.99
N ALA A 152 5.27 11.02 12.97
CA ALA A 152 5.82 9.66 12.96
C ALA A 152 6.82 9.45 14.11
N LEU A 153 7.73 10.40 14.35
CA LEU A 153 8.70 10.32 15.44
C LEU A 153 8.02 10.32 16.82
N SER A 154 6.94 11.07 17.02
CA SER A 154 6.24 11.12 18.31
C SER A 154 5.67 9.76 18.72
N VAL A 155 5.22 8.94 17.76
CA VAL A 155 4.73 7.57 18.03
C VAL A 155 5.89 6.60 18.19
N THR A 156 6.94 6.73 17.39
CA THR A 156 8.10 5.81 17.45
C THR A 156 8.96 6.00 18.68
N LEU A 157 8.98 7.20 19.27
CA LEU A 157 9.72 7.52 20.49
C LEU A 157 8.85 7.42 21.76
N SER A 158 7.62 6.91 21.66
CA SER A 158 6.73 6.77 22.81
C SER A 158 7.31 5.75 23.82
N PRO A 159 7.34 6.08 25.13
CA PRO A 159 7.83 5.17 26.18
C PRO A 159 7.06 3.84 26.27
N GLN A 160 5.86 3.80 25.70
CA GLN A 160 5.01 2.60 25.65
C GLN A 160 5.34 1.67 24.47
N MET A 161 6.21 2.06 23.55
CA MET A 161 6.87 1.08 22.72
C MET A 161 7.69 0.20 23.65
N ASN A 162 7.16 -1.01 23.89
CA ASN A 162 7.82 -2.01 24.71
C ASN A 162 9.32 -1.94 24.48
N THR A 163 10.09 -1.91 25.55
CA THR A 163 11.56 -1.95 25.56
C THR A 163 12.15 -3.08 24.71
N SER A 164 11.30 -3.99 24.22
CA SER A 164 11.59 -5.11 23.34
C SER A 164 11.32 -4.84 21.85
N SER A 165 10.78 -3.66 21.44
CA SER A 165 10.63 -3.38 20.00
C SER A 165 11.99 -2.97 19.42
N PRO A 166 12.70 -3.87 18.73
CA PRO A 166 14.04 -3.55 18.26
C PRO A 166 13.97 -2.43 17.22
N TRP A 167 14.94 -1.52 17.25
CA TRP A 167 15.12 -0.50 16.21
C TRP A 167 15.06 -1.07 14.78
N SER A 168 15.41 -2.36 14.64
CA SER A 168 15.29 -3.13 13.42
C SER A 168 13.84 -3.23 12.91
N ALA A 169 12.86 -3.44 13.78
CA ALA A 169 11.45 -3.50 13.39
C ALA A 169 10.95 -2.15 12.87
N LEU A 170 11.38 -1.05 13.48
CA LEU A 170 11.08 0.30 12.98
C LEU A 170 11.74 0.59 11.63
N ALA A 171 13.02 0.21 11.47
CA ALA A 171 13.72 0.35 10.21
C ALA A 171 13.03 -0.44 9.08
N ILE A 172 12.63 -1.68 9.36
CA ILE A 172 11.86 -2.51 8.41
C ILE A 172 10.50 -1.86 8.11
N ALA A 173 9.78 -1.35 9.12
CA ALA A 173 8.50 -0.68 8.93
C ALA A 173 8.61 0.56 8.03
N LEU A 174 9.71 1.33 8.12
CA LEU A 174 9.94 2.49 7.27
C LEU A 174 10.18 2.13 5.81
N LEU A 175 10.63 0.92 5.51
CA LEU A 175 10.72 0.45 4.11
C LEU A 175 9.33 0.42 3.45
N VAL A 176 8.26 0.16 4.21
CA VAL A 176 6.90 0.07 3.67
C VAL A 176 6.47 1.36 2.98
N PRO A 177 6.41 2.54 3.64
CA PRO A 177 6.00 3.77 2.98
C PRO A 177 6.96 4.20 1.86
N ILE A 178 8.26 3.92 1.97
CA ILE A 178 9.25 4.20 0.93
C ILE A 178 8.95 3.41 -0.35
N PHE A 179 8.81 2.10 -0.24
CA PHE A 179 8.54 1.24 -1.38
C PHE A 179 7.12 1.40 -1.93
N LEU A 180 6.12 1.63 -1.08
CA LEU A 180 4.77 2.01 -1.53
C LEU A 180 4.81 3.29 -2.37
N ALA A 181 5.56 4.31 -1.94
CA ALA A 181 5.71 5.56 -2.69
C ALA A 181 6.37 5.32 -4.05
N ALA A 182 7.48 4.59 -4.07
CA ALA A 182 8.16 4.22 -5.32
C ALA A 182 7.25 3.42 -6.26
N GLY A 183 6.52 2.43 -5.72
CA GLY A 183 5.56 1.63 -6.45
C GLY A 183 4.39 2.44 -7.00
N ASN A 184 3.85 3.38 -6.23
CA ASN A 184 2.75 4.26 -6.64
C ASN A 184 3.17 5.15 -7.82
N ILE A 185 4.38 5.72 -7.76
CA ILE A 185 4.94 6.55 -8.83
C ILE A 185 5.19 5.70 -10.07
N TYR A 186 5.84 4.55 -9.91
CA TYR A 186 6.11 3.66 -11.04
C TYR A 186 4.82 3.23 -11.73
N ARG A 187 3.85 2.72 -10.97
CA ARG A 187 2.56 2.27 -11.50
C ARG A 187 1.81 3.39 -12.22
N SER A 188 1.83 4.62 -11.70
CA SER A 188 1.12 5.71 -12.33
C SER A 188 1.81 6.23 -13.60
N ARG A 189 3.14 6.21 -13.66
CA ARG A 189 3.92 6.70 -14.81
C ARG A 189 4.10 5.67 -15.91
N ALA A 190 4.37 4.43 -15.52
CA ALA A 190 4.58 3.32 -16.44
C ALA A 190 3.29 2.57 -16.78
N PHE A 191 2.11 3.09 -16.36
CA PHE A 191 0.82 2.45 -16.62
C PHE A 191 0.63 2.25 -18.13
N PRO A 192 0.53 0.98 -18.61
CA PRO A 192 0.44 0.74 -20.05
C PRO A 192 -0.85 1.33 -20.63
N PRO A 193 -0.76 2.14 -21.69
CA PRO A 193 -1.93 2.74 -22.32
C PRO A 193 -2.85 1.63 -22.85
N LEU A 194 -4.17 1.81 -22.66
CA LEU A 194 -5.23 0.87 -23.09
C LEU A 194 -5.24 -0.50 -22.39
N ALA A 195 -4.31 -0.78 -21.47
CA ALA A 195 -4.32 -2.04 -20.74
C ALA A 195 -5.54 -2.15 -19.80
N ASN A 196 -6.08 -3.36 -19.72
CA ASN A 196 -7.15 -3.65 -18.77
C ASN A 196 -6.59 -3.66 -17.34
N PRO A 197 -7.13 -2.85 -16.39
CA PRO A 197 -6.69 -2.82 -15.01
C PRO A 197 -6.67 -4.20 -14.33
N ILE A 198 -7.64 -5.07 -14.64
CA ILE A 198 -7.72 -6.41 -14.04
C ILE A 198 -6.55 -7.28 -14.53
N VAL A 199 -6.21 -7.19 -15.82
CA VAL A 199 -5.07 -7.92 -16.40
C VAL A 199 -3.76 -7.48 -15.76
N LEU A 200 -3.60 -6.15 -15.54
CA LEU A 200 -2.40 -5.62 -14.90
C LEU A 200 -2.29 -6.08 -13.44
N ALA A 201 -3.39 -6.05 -12.69
CA ALA A 201 -3.42 -6.54 -11.31
C ALA A 201 -3.11 -8.04 -11.22
N ALA A 202 -3.80 -8.85 -12.02
CA ALA A 202 -3.62 -10.30 -12.03
C ALA A 202 -2.19 -10.69 -12.47
N GLY A 203 -1.70 -10.11 -13.58
CA GLY A 203 -0.37 -10.40 -14.10
C GLY A 203 0.75 -10.01 -13.12
N MET A 204 0.60 -8.86 -12.47
CA MET A 204 1.55 -8.40 -11.44
C MET A 204 1.59 -9.36 -10.25
N LEU A 205 0.43 -9.71 -9.68
CA LEU A 205 0.37 -10.61 -8.53
C LEU A 205 0.85 -12.02 -8.89
N THR A 206 0.48 -12.52 -10.07
CA THR A 206 0.93 -13.85 -10.54
C THR A 206 2.45 -13.89 -10.66
N LEU A 207 3.07 -12.90 -11.31
CA LEU A 207 4.52 -12.88 -11.47
C LEU A 207 5.24 -12.81 -10.12
N GLN A 208 4.78 -11.95 -9.20
CA GLN A 208 5.36 -11.87 -7.87
C GLN A 208 5.16 -13.18 -7.08
N SER A 209 4.00 -13.79 -7.18
CA SER A 209 3.75 -15.08 -6.51
C SER A 209 4.68 -16.16 -7.05
N MET A 210 4.89 -16.22 -8.36
CA MET A 210 5.83 -17.20 -8.96
C MET A 210 7.27 -17.01 -8.47
N ILE A 211 7.69 -15.76 -8.23
CA ILE A 211 9.05 -15.45 -7.75
C ILE A 211 9.20 -15.82 -6.27
N TRP A 212 8.20 -15.49 -5.43
CA TRP A 212 8.34 -15.55 -3.99
C TRP A 212 7.75 -16.80 -3.32
N LEU A 213 6.80 -17.51 -3.98
CA LEU A 213 6.19 -18.72 -3.44
C LEU A 213 7.21 -19.83 -3.08
N PRO A 214 8.29 -20.06 -3.87
CA PRO A 214 9.30 -21.06 -3.52
C PRO A 214 10.02 -20.81 -2.19
N PHE A 215 9.94 -19.61 -1.63
CA PHE A 215 10.56 -19.25 -0.35
C PHE A 215 9.62 -19.38 0.85
N THR A 216 8.38 -19.81 0.65
CA THR A 216 7.39 -20.00 1.70
C THR A 216 7.49 -21.41 2.31
N HIS A 217 7.17 -21.55 3.59
CA HIS A 217 7.12 -22.83 4.28
C HIS A 217 5.95 -23.71 3.80
N ALA A 218 4.97 -23.12 3.11
CA ALA A 218 3.89 -23.89 2.48
C ALA A 218 4.40 -24.92 1.46
N VAL A 219 5.59 -24.71 0.88
CA VAL A 219 6.24 -25.66 -0.05
C VAL A 219 6.78 -26.88 0.71
N ASP A 220 7.21 -26.70 1.96
CA ASP A 220 7.77 -27.76 2.81
C ASP A 220 6.68 -28.64 3.46
N GLY A 221 5.40 -28.32 3.23
CA GLY A 221 4.28 -29.09 3.78
C GLY A 221 3.97 -28.81 5.26
N GLU A 222 4.63 -27.86 5.88
CA GLU A 222 4.33 -27.38 7.23
C GLU A 222 3.07 -26.53 7.22
N PHE A 223 1.92 -27.22 7.22
CA PHE A 223 0.61 -26.60 7.16
C PHE A 223 0.11 -26.26 8.57
N ILE A 224 -0.24 -24.98 8.82
CA ILE A 224 -0.87 -24.54 10.06
C ILE A 224 -2.40 -24.56 9.89
N PRO A 225 -3.13 -25.58 10.38
CA PRO A 225 -4.56 -25.75 10.10
C PRO A 225 -5.40 -24.55 10.50
N ASN A 226 -5.07 -23.90 11.61
CA ASN A 226 -5.81 -22.76 12.16
C ASN A 226 -5.58 -21.44 11.41
N GLY A 227 -4.61 -21.39 10.50
CA GLY A 227 -4.25 -20.17 9.74
C GLY A 227 -4.91 -20.04 8.38
N THR A 228 -5.43 -21.12 7.79
CA THR A 228 -5.96 -21.12 6.42
C THR A 228 -7.11 -20.15 6.23
N GLY A 229 -8.04 -20.08 7.16
CA GLY A 229 -9.20 -19.18 7.07
C GLY A 229 -8.77 -17.71 7.00
N VAL A 230 -7.79 -17.34 7.81
CA VAL A 230 -7.24 -15.97 7.83
C VAL A 230 -6.53 -15.65 6.52
N LEU A 231 -5.66 -16.56 6.04
CA LEU A 231 -4.94 -16.37 4.78
C LEU A 231 -5.88 -16.31 3.58
N ALA A 232 -6.95 -17.12 3.57
CA ALA A 232 -7.98 -17.10 2.53
C ALA A 232 -8.79 -15.79 2.55
N LEU A 233 -9.14 -15.29 3.75
CA LEU A 233 -9.78 -14.00 3.90
C LEU A 233 -8.86 -12.86 3.41
N MET A 234 -7.60 -12.86 3.81
CA MET A 234 -6.59 -11.90 3.35
C MET A 234 -6.44 -11.94 1.82
N ALA A 235 -6.44 -13.13 1.21
CA ALA A 235 -6.38 -13.30 -0.25
C ALA A 235 -7.58 -12.65 -0.94
N SER A 236 -8.78 -12.86 -0.40
CA SER A 236 -10.02 -12.30 -0.94
C SER A 236 -10.06 -10.78 -0.85
N LEU A 237 -9.70 -10.23 0.31
CA LEU A 237 -9.62 -8.78 0.53
C LEU A 237 -8.51 -8.16 -0.33
N SER A 238 -7.39 -8.83 -0.48
CA SER A 238 -6.29 -8.40 -1.36
C SER A 238 -6.72 -8.38 -2.82
N ALA A 239 -7.41 -9.41 -3.31
CA ALA A 239 -7.91 -9.44 -4.69
C ALA A 239 -8.84 -8.25 -4.96
N LEU A 240 -9.78 -7.96 -4.05
CA LEU A 240 -10.66 -6.81 -4.15
C LEU A 240 -9.90 -5.49 -4.09
N SER A 241 -8.96 -5.36 -3.14
CA SER A 241 -8.14 -4.17 -2.97
C SER A 241 -7.32 -3.87 -4.22
N TYR A 242 -6.64 -4.87 -4.80
CA TYR A 242 -5.85 -4.66 -6.02
C TYR A 242 -6.71 -4.38 -7.24
N LEU A 243 -7.89 -4.99 -7.36
CA LEU A 243 -8.85 -4.67 -8.40
C LEU A 243 -9.25 -3.19 -8.36
N LEU A 244 -9.58 -2.67 -7.18
CA LEU A 244 -9.94 -1.27 -6.97
C LEU A 244 -8.72 -0.35 -7.18
N THR A 245 -7.56 -0.75 -6.68
CA THR A 245 -6.28 -0.04 -6.82
C THR A 245 -5.95 0.23 -8.29
N PHE A 246 -5.97 -0.78 -9.15
CA PHE A 246 -5.63 -0.60 -10.55
C PHE A 246 -6.69 0.18 -11.33
N ARG A 247 -7.97 0.06 -10.96
CA ARG A 247 -9.04 0.92 -11.50
C ARG A 247 -8.82 2.37 -11.13
N PHE A 248 -8.49 2.64 -9.86
CA PHE A 248 -8.24 3.99 -9.37
C PHE A 248 -6.96 4.58 -9.98
N GLN A 249 -5.87 3.83 -10.04
CA GLN A 249 -4.62 4.29 -10.66
C GLN A 249 -4.72 4.59 -12.15
N ARG A 250 -5.71 4.02 -12.85
CA ARG A 250 -5.99 4.39 -14.24
C ARG A 250 -6.49 5.83 -14.39
N ILE A 251 -7.15 6.37 -13.35
CA ILE A 251 -7.79 7.70 -13.39
C ILE A 251 -7.09 8.73 -12.49
N THR A 252 -6.15 8.32 -11.65
CA THR A 252 -5.37 9.19 -10.75
C THR A 252 -3.87 9.06 -10.99
N ASP A 253 -3.10 10.00 -10.44
CA ASP A 253 -1.64 9.92 -10.40
C ASP A 253 -1.13 9.28 -9.10
N GLY A 254 0.20 9.15 -8.97
CA GLY A 254 0.81 8.54 -7.79
C GLY A 254 0.55 9.33 -6.51
N LEU A 255 0.47 10.65 -6.61
CA LEU A 255 0.22 11.52 -5.45
C LEU A 255 -1.25 11.41 -5.01
N GLY A 256 -2.20 11.45 -5.95
CA GLY A 256 -3.61 11.24 -5.65
C GLY A 256 -3.88 9.85 -5.07
N PHE A 257 -3.19 8.82 -5.56
CA PHE A 257 -3.30 7.47 -4.99
C PHE A 257 -2.72 7.38 -3.57
N SER A 258 -1.66 8.11 -3.25
CA SER A 258 -1.03 8.06 -1.93
C SER A 258 -1.96 8.50 -0.78
N GLN A 259 -3.06 9.22 -1.09
CA GLN A 259 -4.08 9.60 -0.10
C GLN A 259 -4.79 8.38 0.54
N VAL A 260 -4.72 7.22 -0.10
CA VAL A 260 -5.16 5.94 0.48
C VAL A 260 -4.50 5.68 1.84
N GLY A 261 -3.21 6.04 1.99
CA GLY A 261 -2.47 5.89 3.24
C GLY A 261 -3.12 6.59 4.44
N ASN A 262 -3.83 7.70 4.22
CA ASN A 262 -4.51 8.43 5.28
C ASN A 262 -5.68 7.63 5.87
N VAL A 263 -6.45 6.97 5.00
CA VAL A 263 -7.55 6.10 5.42
C VAL A 263 -7.00 4.85 6.11
N VAL A 264 -5.89 4.30 5.59
CA VAL A 264 -5.19 3.19 6.25
C VAL A 264 -4.87 3.53 7.69
N THR A 265 -4.38 4.75 7.95
CA THR A 265 -4.06 5.17 9.32
C THR A 265 -5.28 5.29 10.20
N VAL A 266 -6.32 6.00 9.76
CA VAL A 266 -7.53 6.18 10.57
C VAL A 266 -8.16 4.82 10.90
N VAL A 267 -8.35 3.97 9.90
CA VAL A 267 -8.95 2.64 10.09
C VAL A 267 -8.02 1.73 10.88
N GLY A 268 -6.71 1.73 10.59
CA GLY A 268 -5.74 0.88 11.28
C GLY A 268 -5.57 1.23 12.76
N VAL A 269 -5.53 2.53 13.09
CA VAL A 269 -5.51 2.98 14.50
C VAL A 269 -6.82 2.59 15.19
N SER A 270 -7.97 2.76 14.53
CA SER A 270 -9.26 2.34 15.08
C SER A 270 -9.29 0.84 15.38
N ILE A 271 -8.79 0.01 14.46
CA ILE A 271 -8.71 -1.45 14.66
C ILE A 271 -7.71 -1.77 15.78
N GLY A 272 -6.55 -1.11 15.83
CA GLY A 272 -5.55 -1.30 16.90
C GLY A 272 -6.18 -1.09 18.29
N ILE A 273 -6.93 -0.02 18.46
CA ILE A 273 -7.59 0.30 19.73
C ILE A 273 -8.74 -0.68 20.01
N THR A 274 -9.64 -0.91 19.05
CA THR A 274 -10.88 -1.66 19.30
C THR A 274 -10.71 -3.17 19.27
N TRP A 275 -9.85 -3.70 18.43
CA TRP A 275 -9.65 -5.14 18.25
C TRP A 275 -8.48 -5.67 19.05
N TYR A 276 -7.36 -4.91 19.09
CA TYR A 276 -6.15 -5.33 19.81
C TYR A 276 -6.04 -4.76 21.22
N GLY A 277 -6.98 -3.90 21.64
CA GLY A 277 -6.92 -3.26 22.95
C GLY A 277 -5.69 -2.35 23.14
N GLU A 278 -5.13 -1.84 22.03
CA GLU A 278 -3.97 -0.96 22.08
C GLU A 278 -4.32 0.33 22.83
N PRO A 279 -3.48 0.82 23.73
CA PRO A 279 -3.81 1.99 24.55
C PRO A 279 -3.88 3.25 23.69
N LEU A 280 -4.96 4.01 23.86
CA LEU A 280 -5.11 5.33 23.26
C LEU A 280 -4.26 6.35 24.02
N THR A 281 -3.00 6.46 23.64
CA THR A 281 -2.05 7.35 24.29
C THR A 281 -2.19 8.79 23.77
N LEU A 282 -1.79 9.77 24.59
CA LEU A 282 -1.74 11.16 24.17
C LEU A 282 -0.80 11.35 22.95
N GLN A 283 0.31 10.59 22.91
CA GLN A 283 1.25 10.59 21.78
C GLN A 283 0.58 10.10 20.50
N LEU A 284 -0.22 9.02 20.56
CA LEU A 284 -0.95 8.50 19.40
C LEU A 284 -1.99 9.50 18.89
N ILE A 285 -2.74 10.12 19.81
CA ILE A 285 -3.70 11.17 19.46
C ILE A 285 -3.00 12.37 18.80
N ALA A 286 -1.91 12.85 19.42
CA ALA A 286 -1.12 13.94 18.88
C ALA A 286 -0.55 13.61 17.51
N ALA A 287 -0.04 12.40 17.31
CA ALA A 287 0.47 11.94 16.02
C ALA A 287 -0.60 11.94 14.93
N VAL A 288 -1.80 11.41 15.21
CA VAL A 288 -2.91 11.42 14.27
C VAL A 288 -3.33 12.85 13.91
N ILE A 289 -3.43 13.75 14.90
CA ILE A 289 -3.75 15.16 14.66
C ILE A 289 -2.67 15.83 13.80
N LEU A 290 -1.38 15.63 14.13
CA LEU A 290 -0.27 16.18 13.37
C LEU A 290 -0.25 15.64 11.94
N LEU A 291 -0.57 14.37 11.73
CA LEU A 291 -0.70 13.81 10.39
C LEU A 291 -1.83 14.47 9.59
N LEU A 292 -3.00 14.68 10.20
CA LEU A 292 -4.11 15.39 9.55
C LEU A 292 -3.72 16.82 9.18
N ILE A 293 -3.01 17.53 10.06
CA ILE A 293 -2.47 18.87 9.79
C ILE A 293 -1.45 18.82 8.64
N SER A 294 -0.51 17.87 8.67
CA SER A 294 0.46 17.66 7.61
C SER A 294 -0.21 17.52 6.25
N LEU A 295 -1.23 16.68 6.18
CA LEU A 295 -1.99 16.41 4.96
C LEU A 295 -2.80 17.63 4.50
N TYR A 296 -3.41 18.36 5.43
CA TYR A 296 -4.09 19.62 5.13
C TYR A 296 -3.14 20.64 4.50
N LEU A 297 -1.99 20.88 5.13
CA LEU A 297 -0.96 21.80 4.63
C LEU A 297 -0.47 21.38 3.24
N PHE A 298 -0.33 20.08 3.03
CA PHE A 298 0.12 19.49 1.79
C PHE A 298 -0.89 19.68 0.64
N ASN A 299 -2.15 19.37 0.89
CA ASN A 299 -3.21 19.42 -0.14
C ASN A 299 -3.62 20.85 -0.52
N HIS A 300 -3.48 21.81 0.41
CA HIS A 300 -3.81 23.22 0.17
C HIS A 300 -2.61 24.07 -0.25
N ALA A 301 -1.44 23.47 -0.45
CA ALA A 301 -0.30 24.15 -1.03
C ALA A 301 -0.52 24.31 -2.53
N LYS A 302 -1.23 25.40 -2.92
CA LYS A 302 -1.33 25.80 -4.33
C LYS A 302 0.08 25.96 -4.90
N SER A 303 0.31 25.33 -6.06
CA SER A 303 1.51 25.48 -6.88
C SER A 303 1.71 26.92 -7.30
#